data_d5d844fade972c0c6a83e950f3783b31
#
_entry.id   d5d844fade972c0c6a83e950f3783b31
#
_cell.length_a   1.000
_cell.length_b   1.000
_cell.length_c   1.000
_cell.angle_alpha   90.00
_cell.angle_beta   90.00
_cell.angle_gamma   90.00
#
_symmetry.space_group_name_H-M   'P 1'
#
loop_
_entity.id
_entity.type
_entity.pdbx_description
1 polymer ?
#
loop_
_entity_poly.entity_id
_entity_poly.type
_entity_poly.pdbx_seq_one_letter_code
_entity_poly.pdbx_strand_id
1 'polypeptide(L)'
;DWLNRDQAEVDKYRADERCMFTFTLNAYYSMFTGILRLYDPAVLAGVPKDLPLLFLAGDADPVGERTAGVRRAIQSLRDAGVRNIESKFSPGARHELLVETNKAEVFADIAGWLEKQLHP
;
A
#
# COMPACT_ATOMS: atom_id res chain seq x y z
N ASP A 1 5.12 11.92 13.29
CA ASP A 1 5.73 10.65 12.86
C ASP A 1 5.25 10.28 11.46
N TRP A 2 6.07 9.59 10.68
CA TRP A 2 5.70 9.19 9.31
C TRP A 2 4.73 8.00 9.27
N LEU A 3 4.72 7.19 10.32
CA LEU A 3 4.02 5.93 10.39
C LEU A 3 2.51 6.12 10.54
N ASN A 4 2.11 6.93 11.54
CA ASN A 4 0.71 7.05 11.96
C ASN A 4 0.45 8.40 12.65
N ARG A 5 -0.79 8.89 12.62
CA ARG A 5 -1.23 10.06 13.40
C ARG A 5 -1.58 9.71 14.85
N ASP A 6 -1.95 8.44 15.11
CA ASP A 6 -2.21 7.96 16.45
C ASP A 6 -0.90 7.70 17.19
N GLN A 7 -0.57 8.57 18.16
CA GLN A 7 0.67 8.47 18.91
C GLN A 7 0.76 7.17 19.71
N ALA A 8 -0.36 6.63 20.19
CA ALA A 8 -0.35 5.38 20.94
C ALA A 8 0.04 4.18 20.04
N GLU A 9 -0.39 4.17 18.78
CA GLU A 9 0.03 3.14 17.82
C GLU A 9 1.52 3.29 17.44
N VAL A 10 2.01 4.52 17.29
CA VAL A 10 3.43 4.78 17.07
C VAL A 10 4.29 4.29 18.24
N ASP A 11 3.85 4.52 19.47
CA ASP A 11 4.56 4.09 20.67
C ASP A 11 4.58 2.55 20.80
N LYS A 12 3.48 1.87 20.45
CA LYS A 12 3.45 0.40 20.37
C LYS A 12 4.46 -0.14 19.35
N TYR A 13 4.48 0.43 18.13
CA TYR A 13 5.44 0.05 17.11
C TYR A 13 6.88 0.19 17.59
N ARG A 14 7.21 1.32 18.24
CA ARG A 14 8.55 1.59 18.75
C ARG A 14 8.96 0.69 19.93
N ALA A 15 7.98 0.22 20.71
CA ALA A 15 8.22 -0.69 21.82
C ALA A 15 8.34 -2.16 21.40
N ASP A 16 7.93 -2.52 20.19
CA ASP A 16 7.99 -3.90 19.69
C ASP A 16 9.38 -4.21 19.13
N GLU A 17 10.13 -5.08 19.82
CA GLU A 17 11.48 -5.49 19.42
C GLU A 17 11.51 -6.10 18.01
N ARG A 18 10.41 -6.69 17.54
CA ARG A 18 10.28 -7.25 16.19
C ARG A 18 10.23 -6.17 15.11
N CYS A 19 9.92 -4.95 15.46
CA CYS A 19 9.82 -3.80 14.54
C CYS A 19 11.09 -2.95 14.51
N MET A 20 11.95 -3.07 15.55
CA MET A 20 13.10 -2.18 15.77
C MET A 20 14.45 -2.81 15.42
N PHE A 21 14.48 -3.80 14.55
CA PHE A 21 15.72 -4.41 14.10
C PHE A 21 16.23 -3.80 12.78
N THR A 22 17.55 -3.93 12.57
CA THR A 22 18.17 -3.55 11.29
C THR A 22 18.31 -4.76 10.39
N PHE A 23 17.86 -4.67 9.15
CA PHE A 23 18.04 -5.72 8.16
C PHE A 23 19.52 -5.99 7.89
N THR A 24 19.86 -7.27 7.63
CA THR A 24 21.17 -7.62 7.09
C THR A 24 21.33 -7.08 5.67
N LEU A 25 22.58 -6.95 5.21
CA LEU A 25 22.87 -6.55 3.82
C LEU A 25 22.17 -7.47 2.81
N ASN A 26 22.15 -8.78 3.09
CA ASN A 26 21.49 -9.74 2.21
C ASN A 26 19.95 -9.54 2.19
N ALA A 27 19.35 -9.18 3.31
CA ALA A 27 17.91 -8.88 3.36
C ALA A 27 17.58 -7.62 2.53
N TYR A 28 18.39 -6.56 2.65
CA TYR A 28 18.24 -5.37 1.80
C TYR A 28 18.44 -5.68 0.32
N TYR A 29 19.48 -6.43 -0.02
CA TYR A 29 19.73 -6.84 -1.40
C TYR A 29 18.55 -7.60 -1.99
N SER A 30 18.02 -8.59 -1.27
CA SER A 30 16.86 -9.39 -1.70
C SER A 30 15.61 -8.54 -1.85
N MET A 31 15.34 -7.66 -0.90
CA MET A 31 14.20 -6.75 -0.92
C MET A 31 14.26 -5.82 -2.14
N PHE A 32 15.37 -5.12 -2.35
CA PHE A 32 15.52 -4.20 -3.48
C PHE A 32 15.51 -4.92 -4.82
N THR A 33 16.12 -6.10 -4.91
CA THR A 33 16.05 -6.94 -6.11
C THR A 33 14.60 -7.32 -6.42
N GLY A 34 13.82 -7.69 -5.40
CA GLY A 34 12.39 -7.96 -5.54
C GLY A 34 11.61 -6.74 -6.02
N ILE A 35 11.84 -5.58 -5.41
CA ILE A 35 11.17 -4.32 -5.79
C ILE A 35 11.47 -3.96 -7.25
N LEU A 36 12.73 -4.06 -7.69
CA LEU A 36 13.11 -3.78 -9.08
C LEU A 36 12.38 -4.71 -10.07
N ARG A 37 12.20 -5.99 -9.71
CA ARG A 37 11.47 -6.94 -10.56
C ARG A 37 9.98 -6.62 -10.68
N LEU A 38 9.36 -5.95 -9.70
CA LEU A 38 7.95 -5.58 -9.79
C LEU A 38 7.66 -4.60 -10.95
N TYR A 39 8.66 -3.86 -11.41
CA TYR A 39 8.55 -2.94 -12.54
C TYR A 39 9.01 -3.54 -13.87
N ASP A 40 9.39 -4.82 -13.89
CA ASP A 40 9.72 -5.53 -15.14
C ASP A 40 8.44 -5.67 -16.00
N PRO A 41 8.45 -5.19 -17.25
CA PRO A 41 7.29 -5.30 -18.15
C PRO A 41 6.77 -6.73 -18.32
N ALA A 42 7.67 -7.74 -18.28
CA ALA A 42 7.28 -9.13 -18.39
C ALA A 42 6.50 -9.61 -17.14
N VAL A 43 6.89 -9.14 -15.95
CA VAL A 43 6.18 -9.43 -14.69
C VAL A 43 4.82 -8.73 -14.68
N LEU A 44 4.76 -7.46 -15.04
CA LEU A 44 3.51 -6.69 -15.13
C LEU A 44 2.57 -7.27 -16.19
N ALA A 45 3.09 -7.74 -17.31
CA ALA A 45 2.30 -8.41 -18.35
C ALA A 45 1.64 -9.70 -17.87
N GLY A 46 2.21 -10.37 -16.87
CA GLY A 46 1.65 -11.56 -16.25
C GLY A 46 0.45 -11.32 -15.31
N VAL A 47 0.18 -10.07 -14.92
CA VAL A 47 -0.97 -9.74 -14.07
C VAL A 47 -2.27 -9.95 -14.84
N PRO A 48 -3.26 -10.71 -14.29
CA PRO A 48 -4.56 -10.89 -14.96
C PRO A 48 -5.25 -9.55 -15.19
N LYS A 49 -5.74 -9.33 -16.42
CA LYS A 49 -6.23 -8.00 -16.86
C LYS A 49 -7.53 -7.58 -16.19
N ASP A 50 -8.31 -8.53 -15.74
CA ASP A 50 -9.59 -8.31 -15.05
C ASP A 50 -9.50 -8.50 -13.53
N LEU A 51 -8.30 -8.71 -12.99
CA LEU A 51 -8.10 -8.82 -11.54
C LEU A 51 -8.56 -7.53 -10.86
N PRO A 52 -9.54 -7.60 -9.94
CA PRO A 52 -9.94 -6.43 -9.19
C PRO A 52 -8.81 -6.02 -8.22
N LEU A 53 -8.41 -4.79 -8.28
CA LEU A 53 -7.36 -4.23 -7.41
C LEU A 53 -7.89 -2.99 -6.71
N LEU A 54 -7.71 -2.92 -5.39
CA LEU A 54 -7.96 -1.73 -4.59
C LEU A 54 -6.64 -1.21 -4.01
N PHE A 55 -6.31 0.05 -4.33
CA PHE A 55 -5.19 0.77 -3.76
C PHE A 55 -5.67 1.74 -2.70
N LEU A 56 -5.17 1.58 -1.47
CA LEU A 56 -5.42 2.50 -0.37
C LEU A 56 -4.09 3.09 0.09
N ALA A 57 -4.04 4.40 0.29
CA ALA A 57 -2.85 5.08 0.82
C ALA A 57 -3.24 6.37 1.54
N GLY A 58 -2.42 6.77 2.51
CA GLY A 58 -2.52 8.09 3.10
C GLY A 58 -1.90 9.16 2.19
N ASP A 59 -2.54 10.31 2.06
CA ASP A 59 -1.99 11.39 1.23
C ASP A 59 -0.83 12.15 1.91
N ALA A 60 -0.62 11.92 3.21
CA ALA A 60 0.52 12.41 3.97
C ALA A 60 1.62 11.35 4.19
N ASP A 61 1.48 10.14 3.60
CA ASP A 61 2.49 9.07 3.69
C ASP A 61 3.74 9.41 2.86
N PRO A 62 4.92 9.62 3.48
CA PRO A 62 6.15 9.91 2.74
C PRO A 62 6.70 8.68 2.00
N VAL A 63 6.39 7.44 2.42
CA VAL A 63 6.86 6.21 1.78
C VAL A 63 6.20 6.07 0.39
N GLY A 64 4.91 6.39 0.30
CA GLY A 64 4.18 6.45 -0.96
C GLY A 64 4.40 7.77 -1.73
N GLU A 65 5.40 8.58 -1.35
CA GLU A 65 5.67 9.91 -1.92
C GLU A 65 4.40 10.80 -1.94
N ARG A 66 3.66 10.77 -0.84
CA ARG A 66 2.39 11.51 -0.71
C ARG A 66 1.47 11.23 -1.90
N THR A 67 1.25 9.97 -2.18
CA THR A 67 0.47 9.37 -3.28
C THR A 67 1.15 9.31 -4.65
N ALA A 68 2.19 10.09 -4.93
CA ALA A 68 2.82 10.11 -6.26
C ALA A 68 3.39 8.73 -6.65
N GLY A 69 4.07 8.03 -5.71
CA GLY A 69 4.59 6.68 -5.94
C GLY A 69 3.47 5.67 -6.18
N VAL A 70 2.40 5.74 -5.39
CA VAL A 70 1.23 4.85 -5.56
C VAL A 70 0.56 5.08 -6.91
N ARG A 71 0.41 6.34 -7.34
CA ARG A 71 -0.16 6.67 -8.66
C ARG A 71 0.68 6.14 -9.80
N ARG A 72 2.04 6.20 -9.69
CA ARG A 72 2.93 5.59 -10.69
C ARG A 72 2.76 4.07 -10.75
N ALA A 73 2.67 3.39 -9.61
CA ALA A 73 2.42 1.94 -9.58
C ALA A 73 1.09 1.57 -10.24
N ILE A 74 0.02 2.32 -9.94
CA ILE A 74 -1.29 2.15 -10.60
C ILE A 74 -1.17 2.37 -12.11
N GLN A 75 -0.45 3.42 -12.54
CA GLN A 75 -0.27 3.70 -13.97
C GLN A 75 0.50 2.58 -14.67
N SER A 76 1.55 2.04 -14.06
CA SER A 76 2.30 0.91 -14.62
C SER A 76 1.43 -0.33 -14.84
N LEU A 77 0.49 -0.61 -13.92
CA LEU A 77 -0.47 -1.70 -14.08
C LEU A 77 -1.48 -1.42 -15.20
N ARG A 78 -1.96 -0.19 -15.31
CA ARG A 78 -2.86 0.21 -16.41
C ARG A 78 -2.17 0.12 -17.76
N ASP A 79 -0.93 0.56 -17.87
CA ASP A 79 -0.12 0.47 -19.08
C ASP A 79 0.13 -0.99 -19.48
N ALA A 80 0.24 -1.89 -18.49
CA ALA A 80 0.28 -3.33 -18.69
C ALA A 80 -1.07 -3.95 -19.05
N GLY A 81 -2.15 -3.17 -19.08
CA GLY A 81 -3.49 -3.59 -19.52
C GLY A 81 -4.44 -4.05 -18.41
N VAL A 82 -4.10 -3.87 -17.13
CA VAL A 82 -5.01 -4.15 -16.01
C VAL A 82 -6.12 -3.10 -15.99
N ARG A 83 -7.39 -3.55 -16.01
CA ARG A 83 -8.56 -2.69 -16.22
C ARG A 83 -9.31 -2.33 -14.94
N ASN A 84 -9.41 -3.27 -14.01
CA ASN A 84 -10.24 -3.14 -12.82
C ASN A 84 -9.42 -2.63 -11.63
N ILE A 85 -9.07 -1.34 -11.64
CA ILE A 85 -8.26 -0.71 -10.59
C ILE A 85 -9.02 0.45 -9.98
N GLU A 86 -9.36 0.32 -8.70
CA GLU A 86 -9.88 1.38 -7.86
C GLU A 86 -8.80 1.92 -6.93
N SER A 87 -8.90 3.19 -6.56
CA SER A 87 -7.99 3.78 -5.58
C SER A 87 -8.68 4.80 -4.71
N LYS A 88 -8.38 4.80 -3.41
CA LYS A 88 -8.81 5.82 -2.45
C LYS A 88 -7.62 6.32 -1.65
N PHE A 89 -7.51 7.63 -1.51
CA PHE A 89 -6.47 8.28 -0.73
C PHE A 89 -7.10 8.96 0.48
N SER A 90 -6.65 8.56 1.69
CA SER A 90 -7.19 9.07 2.95
C SER A 90 -6.54 10.40 3.31
N PRO A 91 -7.32 11.51 3.44
CA PRO A 91 -6.77 12.84 3.72
C PRO A 91 -6.03 12.90 5.06
N GLY A 92 -4.81 13.41 5.05
CA GLY A 92 -3.93 13.56 6.21
C GLY A 92 -3.43 12.24 6.80
N ALA A 93 -3.93 11.09 6.36
CA ALA A 93 -3.47 9.79 6.85
C ALA A 93 -2.04 9.50 6.38
N ARG A 94 -1.33 8.68 7.16
CA ARG A 94 0.06 8.31 6.95
C ARG A 94 0.18 6.86 6.45
N HIS A 95 1.25 6.16 6.80
CA HIS A 95 1.61 4.87 6.23
C HIS A 95 0.68 3.72 6.63
N GLU A 96 0.33 3.63 7.90
CA GLU A 96 -0.42 2.49 8.46
C GLU A 96 -1.93 2.78 8.57
N LEU A 97 -2.65 2.70 7.46
CA LEU A 97 -4.08 3.04 7.40
C LEU A 97 -4.98 2.20 8.33
N LEU A 98 -4.64 0.92 8.55
CA LEU A 98 -5.48 -0.01 9.34
C LEU A 98 -5.45 0.26 10.85
N VAL A 99 -4.51 1.07 11.30
CA VAL A 99 -4.39 1.53 12.70
C VAL A 99 -4.42 3.06 12.82
N GLU A 100 -4.76 3.74 11.74
CA GLU A 100 -4.91 5.21 11.72
C GLU A 100 -6.10 5.71 12.56
N THR A 101 -6.11 6.97 12.89
CA THR A 101 -7.20 7.61 13.64
C THR A 101 -8.57 7.45 12.97
N ASN A 102 -8.60 7.31 11.65
CA ASN A 102 -9.82 7.05 10.86
C ASN A 102 -9.94 5.59 10.37
N LYS A 103 -9.32 4.63 11.06
CA LYS A 103 -9.35 3.20 10.67
C LYS A 103 -10.74 2.62 10.42
N ALA A 104 -11.75 3.08 11.16
CA ALA A 104 -13.12 2.59 10.95
C ALA A 104 -13.65 2.90 9.54
N GLU A 105 -13.32 4.07 8.99
CA GLU A 105 -13.64 4.44 7.62
C GLU A 105 -12.87 3.56 6.62
N VAL A 106 -11.58 3.32 6.87
CA VAL A 106 -10.74 2.46 6.02
C VAL A 106 -11.28 1.03 5.98
N PHE A 107 -11.66 0.47 7.13
CA PHE A 107 -12.28 -0.85 7.18
C PHE A 107 -13.64 -0.90 6.43
N ALA A 108 -14.45 0.13 6.56
CA ALA A 108 -15.73 0.21 5.84
C ALA A 108 -15.51 0.27 4.31
N ASP A 109 -14.49 1.02 3.85
CA ASP A 109 -14.12 1.09 2.44
C ASP A 109 -13.68 -0.28 1.89
N ILE A 110 -12.83 -0.99 2.65
CA ILE A 110 -12.36 -2.33 2.26
C ILE A 110 -13.54 -3.31 2.21
N ALA A 111 -14.36 -3.33 3.24
CA ALA A 111 -15.53 -4.21 3.31
C ALA A 111 -16.51 -3.95 2.16
N GLY A 112 -16.86 -2.69 1.92
CA GLY A 112 -17.75 -2.30 0.83
C GLY A 112 -17.18 -2.61 -0.55
N TRP A 113 -15.86 -2.51 -0.72
CA TRP A 113 -15.21 -2.93 -1.96
C TRP A 113 -15.25 -4.44 -2.14
N LEU A 114 -14.95 -5.22 -1.10
CA LEU A 114 -15.02 -6.69 -1.13
C LEU A 114 -16.44 -7.18 -1.44
N GLU A 115 -17.47 -6.60 -0.81
CA GLU A 115 -18.87 -6.94 -1.07
C GLU A 115 -19.24 -6.77 -2.55
N LYS A 116 -18.80 -5.68 -3.19
CA LYS A 116 -19.01 -5.46 -4.63
C LYS A 116 -18.33 -6.52 -5.51
N GLN A 117 -17.16 -7.06 -5.09
CA GLN A 117 -16.48 -8.09 -5.84
C GLN A 117 -17.12 -9.47 -5.67
N LEU A 118 -17.74 -9.73 -4.52
CA LEU A 118 -18.38 -11.01 -4.20
C LEU A 118 -19.81 -11.10 -4.75
N HIS A 119 -20.46 -9.94 -4.94
CA HIS A 119 -21.86 -9.83 -5.41
C HIS A 119 -21.94 -8.84 -6.58
N PRO A 120 -21.32 -9.16 -7.74
CA PRO A 120 -21.27 -8.30 -8.91
C PRO A 120 -22.64 -8.11 -9.59
#